data_a17d6c91375d89c5513024c996efbf4b
#
_entry.id   a17d6c91375d89c5513024c996efbf4b
#
_cell.length_a   1.000
_cell.length_b   1.000
_cell.length_c   1.000
_cell.angle_alpha   90.00
_cell.angle_beta   90.00
_cell.angle_gamma   90.00
#
_symmetry.space_group_name_H-M   'P 1'
#
loop_
_entity.id
_entity.type
_entity.pdbx_description
1 polymer ?
#
loop_
_entity_poly.entity_id
_entity_poly.type
_entity_poly.pdbx_seq_one_letter_code
_entity_poly.pdbx_strand_id
1 'polypeptide(L)'
;MVNYYDILKVSPEASHAEIKSAYRRLARKLHPDSHQGSEETALKFAAIAEAYEVLGNNRERVRYDKRMLEVTASMNGSDSVLGSTNRHAQRWRQMVYEKRYNDIIDRMMAEERREAEAFQKVIYPLVALFVSSILVTAFHPKIFAESTVIGRLVIVTLFIIGIINLIRRIRDGFERYTETDDNIHDSILDESERKQKPYSRLLAAVFLTGGFLLCLGLGMLIGWQINFAAELMPNMFANTLRPEFIFYPPIVTLFVDLMHTLASRFDR
;
A
#
# COMPACT_ATOMS: atom_id res chain seq x y z
N MET A 1 -36.64 11.94 5.11
CA MET A 1 -35.47 11.08 5.25
C MET A 1 -34.34 11.71 4.43
N VAL A 2 -33.14 11.80 4.96
CA VAL A 2 -31.99 12.41 4.25
C VAL A 2 -31.50 11.43 3.18
N ASN A 3 -31.36 11.92 1.94
CA ASN A 3 -30.85 11.08 0.84
C ASN A 3 -29.32 11.08 0.85
N TYR A 4 -28.70 9.98 1.28
CA TYR A 4 -27.25 9.82 1.36
C TYR A 4 -26.57 9.81 -0.01
N TYR A 5 -27.25 9.36 -1.06
CA TYR A 5 -26.75 9.42 -2.43
C TYR A 5 -26.59 10.87 -2.92
N ASP A 6 -27.55 11.75 -2.58
CA ASP A 6 -27.47 13.18 -2.91
C ASP A 6 -26.34 13.88 -2.14
N ILE A 7 -26.11 13.50 -0.88
CA ILE A 7 -25.01 14.06 -0.07
C ILE A 7 -23.66 13.73 -0.70
N LEU A 8 -23.43 12.50 -1.13
CA LEU A 8 -22.21 12.07 -1.78
C LEU A 8 -22.13 12.48 -3.26
N LYS A 9 -23.24 12.99 -3.83
CA LYS A 9 -23.39 13.33 -5.25
C LYS A 9 -23.06 12.14 -6.17
N VAL A 10 -23.65 10.98 -5.87
CA VAL A 10 -23.52 9.75 -6.63
C VAL A 10 -24.90 9.19 -6.98
N SER A 11 -24.97 8.39 -8.05
CA SER A 11 -26.20 7.68 -8.41
C SER A 11 -26.54 6.61 -7.37
N PRO A 12 -27.83 6.28 -7.15
CA PRO A 12 -28.23 5.10 -6.37
C PRO A 12 -27.66 3.78 -6.91
N GLU A 13 -27.30 3.72 -8.20
CA GLU A 13 -26.68 2.58 -8.85
C GLU A 13 -25.14 2.59 -8.76
N ALA A 14 -24.54 3.59 -8.09
CA ALA A 14 -23.10 3.73 -8.02
C ALA A 14 -22.44 2.52 -7.35
N SER A 15 -21.32 2.09 -7.90
CA SER A 15 -20.48 1.03 -7.35
C SER A 15 -19.83 1.47 -6.03
N HIS A 16 -19.41 0.52 -5.21
CA HIS A 16 -18.68 0.80 -3.96
C HIS A 16 -17.43 1.64 -4.19
N ALA A 17 -16.71 1.42 -5.29
CA ALA A 17 -15.53 2.19 -5.67
C ALA A 17 -15.86 3.65 -5.97
N GLU A 18 -16.98 3.92 -6.64
CA GLU A 18 -17.46 5.28 -6.92
C GLU A 18 -17.89 6.01 -5.66
N ILE A 19 -18.57 5.33 -4.74
CA ILE A 19 -18.96 5.87 -3.44
C ILE A 19 -17.71 6.25 -2.62
N LYS A 20 -16.70 5.36 -2.55
CA LYS A 20 -15.42 5.61 -1.87
C LYS A 20 -14.67 6.78 -2.51
N SER A 21 -14.63 6.85 -3.84
CA SER A 21 -13.99 7.94 -4.58
C SER A 21 -14.69 9.29 -4.34
N ALA A 22 -16.02 9.32 -4.39
CA ALA A 22 -16.81 10.51 -4.14
C ALA A 22 -16.61 11.03 -2.72
N TYR A 23 -16.62 10.13 -1.73
CA TYR A 23 -16.33 10.50 -0.35
C TYR A 23 -14.93 11.13 -0.20
N ARG A 24 -13.87 10.47 -0.72
CA ARG A 24 -12.48 10.99 -0.64
C ARG A 24 -12.34 12.37 -1.29
N ARG A 25 -13.04 12.61 -2.42
CA ARG A 25 -13.05 13.90 -3.10
C ARG A 25 -13.72 14.97 -2.26
N LEU A 26 -14.89 14.68 -1.68
CA LEU A 26 -15.64 15.62 -0.85
C LEU A 26 -14.95 15.88 0.49
N ALA A 27 -14.38 14.85 1.11
CA ALA A 27 -13.64 14.93 2.36
C ALA A 27 -12.41 15.86 2.22
N ARG A 28 -11.64 15.73 1.14
CA ARG A 28 -10.51 16.63 0.86
C ARG A 28 -10.95 18.08 0.65
N LYS A 29 -12.09 18.27 0.00
CA LYS A 29 -12.61 19.63 -0.28
C LYS A 29 -13.15 20.33 0.97
N LEU A 30 -13.66 19.58 1.93
CA LEU A 30 -14.32 20.11 3.14
C LEU A 30 -13.49 19.87 4.41
N HIS A 31 -12.19 19.58 4.26
CA HIS A 31 -11.31 19.36 5.41
C HIS A 31 -11.24 20.60 6.29
N PRO A 32 -11.38 20.48 7.62
CA PRO A 32 -11.40 21.63 8.53
C PRO A 32 -10.13 22.48 8.47
N ASP A 33 -8.98 21.88 8.20
CA ASP A 33 -7.70 22.60 8.03
C ASP A 33 -7.70 23.57 6.83
N SER A 34 -8.46 23.25 5.77
CA SER A 34 -8.48 24.07 4.56
C SER A 34 -9.47 25.24 4.60
N HIS A 35 -10.40 25.25 5.57
CA HIS A 35 -11.50 26.23 5.64
C HIS A 35 -11.65 26.95 6.99
N GLN A 36 -10.57 27.10 7.76
CA GLN A 36 -10.54 27.86 9.03
C GLN A 36 -11.69 27.54 10.01
N GLY A 37 -12.12 26.26 10.04
CA GLY A 37 -13.02 25.76 11.09
C GLY A 37 -14.45 26.34 11.08
N SER A 38 -14.99 26.72 9.93
CA SER A 38 -16.38 27.21 9.87
C SER A 38 -17.36 26.10 10.28
N GLU A 39 -18.26 26.42 11.22
CA GLU A 39 -19.26 25.48 11.76
C GLU A 39 -20.11 24.84 10.63
N GLU A 40 -20.40 25.61 9.58
CA GLU A 40 -21.13 25.12 8.41
C GLU A 40 -20.36 24.04 7.63
N THR A 41 -19.04 24.16 7.52
CA THR A 41 -18.17 23.19 6.84
C THR A 41 -18.08 21.91 7.66
N ALA A 42 -17.99 22.01 8.98
CA ALA A 42 -18.00 20.87 9.90
C ALA A 42 -19.31 20.08 9.80
N LEU A 43 -20.46 20.74 9.72
CA LEU A 43 -21.76 20.09 9.55
C LEU A 43 -21.88 19.36 8.20
N LYS A 44 -21.41 20.00 7.11
CA LYS A 44 -21.41 19.37 5.77
C LYS A 44 -20.49 18.16 5.74
N PHE A 45 -19.36 18.25 6.40
CA PHE A 45 -18.43 17.13 6.49
C PHE A 45 -19.03 15.96 7.29
N ALA A 46 -19.66 16.24 8.45
CA ALA A 46 -20.33 15.23 9.25
C ALA A 46 -21.42 14.47 8.45
N ALA A 47 -22.20 15.20 7.64
CA ALA A 47 -23.20 14.58 6.77
C ALA A 47 -22.57 13.68 5.70
N ILE A 48 -21.44 14.06 5.13
CA ILE A 48 -20.71 13.26 4.13
C ILE A 48 -20.13 12.01 4.78
N ALA A 49 -19.59 12.10 5.99
CA ALA A 49 -19.06 10.97 6.74
C ALA A 49 -20.15 9.96 7.10
N GLU A 50 -21.30 10.45 7.57
CA GLU A 50 -22.47 9.61 7.86
C GLU A 50 -22.98 8.89 6.60
N ALA A 51 -23.08 9.60 5.48
CA ALA A 51 -23.48 9.03 4.21
C ALA A 51 -22.52 7.92 3.76
N TYR A 52 -21.23 8.11 3.95
CA TYR A 52 -20.23 7.08 3.61
C TYR A 52 -20.27 5.89 4.57
N GLU A 53 -20.50 6.08 5.88
CA GLU A 53 -20.63 4.98 6.84
C GLU A 53 -21.76 4.02 6.42
N VAL A 54 -22.86 4.56 5.94
CA VAL A 54 -24.01 3.76 5.53
C VAL A 54 -23.84 3.17 4.12
N LEU A 55 -23.45 3.98 3.14
CA LEU A 55 -23.35 3.55 1.74
C LEU A 55 -22.05 2.78 1.42
N GLY A 56 -20.99 3.02 2.21
CA GLY A 56 -19.71 2.34 2.09
C GLY A 56 -19.70 0.92 2.65
N ASN A 57 -20.71 0.52 3.41
CA ASN A 57 -20.90 -0.84 3.89
C ASN A 57 -22.06 -1.51 3.14
N ASN A 58 -21.78 -2.57 2.40
CA ASN A 58 -22.80 -3.22 1.57
C ASN A 58 -24.03 -3.68 2.36
N ARG A 59 -23.85 -4.18 3.59
CA ARG A 59 -24.97 -4.61 4.47
C ARG A 59 -25.83 -3.43 4.94
N GLU A 60 -25.19 -2.32 5.31
CA GLU A 60 -25.89 -1.11 5.76
C GLU A 60 -26.56 -0.41 4.59
N ARG A 61 -25.94 -0.43 3.39
CA ARG A 61 -26.54 0.10 2.15
C ARG A 61 -27.84 -0.63 1.81
N VAL A 62 -27.86 -1.96 1.81
CA VAL A 62 -29.07 -2.76 1.55
C VAL A 62 -30.16 -2.44 2.57
N ARG A 63 -29.82 -2.30 3.86
CA ARG A 63 -30.78 -1.93 4.90
C ARG A 63 -31.29 -0.50 4.71
N TYR A 64 -30.46 0.40 4.28
CA TYR A 64 -30.83 1.79 3.98
C TYR A 64 -31.75 1.85 2.77
N ASP A 65 -31.43 1.19 1.67
CA ASP A 65 -32.23 1.13 0.46
C ASP A 65 -33.62 0.53 0.74
N LYS A 66 -33.67 -0.54 1.53
CA LYS A 66 -34.95 -1.13 1.97
C LYS A 66 -35.78 -0.13 2.78
N ARG A 67 -35.18 0.57 3.74
CA ARG A 67 -35.88 1.60 4.53
C ARG A 67 -36.34 2.77 3.67
N MET A 68 -35.54 3.15 2.68
CA MET A 68 -35.87 4.24 1.76
C MET A 68 -37.10 3.88 0.89
N LEU A 69 -37.20 2.62 0.46
CA LEU A 69 -38.37 2.09 -0.23
C LEU A 69 -39.60 2.05 0.70
N GLU A 70 -39.47 1.64 1.96
CA GLU A 70 -40.54 1.60 2.96
C GLU A 70 -41.05 3.01 3.30
N VAL A 71 -40.16 4.01 3.41
CA VAL A 71 -40.51 5.39 3.71
C VAL A 71 -41.18 6.08 2.51
N THR A 72 -40.74 5.82 1.29
CA THR A 72 -41.41 6.30 0.07
C THR A 72 -42.81 5.66 -0.08
N ALA A 73 -42.99 4.44 0.41
CA ALA A 73 -44.31 3.79 0.45
C ALA A 73 -45.22 4.30 1.58
N SER A 74 -44.67 4.86 2.67
CA SER A 74 -45.40 5.30 3.85
C SER A 74 -45.44 6.83 4.08
N MET A 75 -45.30 7.65 3.04
CA MET A 75 -45.35 9.12 3.14
C MET A 75 -46.74 9.63 3.56
N ASN A 76 -47.11 9.35 4.80
CA ASN A 76 -48.08 10.12 5.57
C ASN A 76 -47.68 10.09 7.06
N GLY A 77 -47.02 11.15 7.48
CA GLY A 77 -47.00 11.64 8.86
C GLY A 77 -46.13 10.92 9.87
N SER A 78 -45.08 11.54 10.33
CA SER A 78 -44.93 11.90 11.74
C SER A 78 -43.49 12.33 12.10
N ASP A 79 -43.43 13.28 12.98
CA ASP A 79 -42.33 13.97 13.65
C ASP A 79 -41.09 13.09 13.94
N SER A 80 -39.98 13.45 13.38
CA SER A 80 -38.69 12.84 13.63
C SER A 80 -38.02 13.46 14.87
N VAL A 81 -37.60 12.64 15.82
CA VAL A 81 -36.79 12.98 17.00
C VAL A 81 -35.48 13.73 16.62
N LEU A 82 -35.06 13.67 15.35
CA LEU A 82 -33.94 14.38 14.78
C LEU A 82 -34.16 15.90 14.62
N GLY A 83 -35.39 16.40 14.68
CA GLY A 83 -35.78 17.81 14.54
C GLY A 83 -35.85 18.59 15.85
N SER A 84 -35.54 18.01 17.00
CA SER A 84 -35.69 18.68 18.29
C SER A 84 -34.67 19.81 18.45
N THR A 85 -35.18 21.04 18.64
CA THR A 85 -34.44 22.29 18.84
C THR A 85 -33.79 22.44 20.21
N ASN A 86 -33.80 21.41 21.04
CA ASN A 86 -33.22 21.44 22.39
C ASN A 86 -31.66 21.58 22.29
N ARG A 87 -31.11 22.60 22.97
CA ARG A 87 -29.69 22.93 23.02
C ARG A 87 -28.80 21.75 23.50
N HIS A 88 -29.30 20.91 24.39
CA HIS A 88 -28.60 19.72 24.85
C HIS A 88 -28.58 18.61 23.79
N ALA A 89 -29.65 18.44 23.05
CA ALA A 89 -29.72 17.47 21.95
C ALA A 89 -28.83 17.90 20.76
N GLN A 90 -28.70 19.21 20.52
CA GLN A 90 -27.77 19.74 19.50
C GLN A 90 -26.30 19.49 19.87
N ARG A 91 -25.90 19.81 21.13
CA ARG A 91 -24.53 19.54 21.60
C ARG A 91 -24.21 18.03 21.62
N TRP A 92 -25.17 17.19 22.03
CA TRP A 92 -24.99 15.75 22.01
C TRP A 92 -24.83 15.21 20.59
N ARG A 93 -25.62 15.71 19.65
CA ARG A 93 -25.46 15.37 18.21
C ARG A 93 -24.09 15.79 17.69
N GLN A 94 -23.62 17.00 17.97
CA GLN A 94 -22.27 17.44 17.59
C GLN A 94 -21.18 16.53 18.13
N MET A 95 -21.20 16.20 19.42
CA MET A 95 -20.23 15.27 20.01
C MET A 95 -20.25 13.86 19.38
N VAL A 96 -21.44 13.35 19.06
CA VAL A 96 -21.58 12.06 18.39
C VAL A 96 -21.04 12.14 16.95
N TYR A 97 -21.29 13.22 16.25
CA TYR A 97 -20.76 13.46 14.90
C TYR A 97 -19.23 13.59 14.90
N GLU A 98 -18.68 14.37 15.82
CA GLU A 98 -17.21 14.50 15.97
C GLU A 98 -16.55 13.18 16.30
N LYS A 99 -17.13 12.41 17.22
CA LYS A 99 -16.60 11.07 17.56
C LYS A 99 -16.63 10.12 16.36
N ARG A 100 -17.78 10.04 15.67
CA ARG A 100 -17.89 9.20 14.46
C ARG A 100 -16.94 9.66 13.35
N TYR A 101 -16.78 10.96 13.17
CA TYR A 101 -15.82 11.55 12.25
C TYR A 101 -14.41 11.05 12.53
N ASN A 102 -13.95 11.21 13.77
CA ASN A 102 -12.62 10.79 14.18
C ASN A 102 -12.43 9.28 14.01
N ASP A 103 -13.41 8.47 14.42
CA ASP A 103 -13.38 7.01 14.25
C ASP A 103 -13.26 6.59 12.76
N ILE A 104 -13.93 7.27 11.84
CA ILE A 104 -13.85 6.98 10.40
C ILE A 104 -12.49 7.40 9.84
N ILE A 105 -12.03 8.59 10.20
CA ILE A 105 -10.69 9.07 9.78
C ILE A 105 -9.59 8.16 10.30
N ASP A 106 -9.66 7.78 11.58
CA ASP A 106 -8.65 6.89 12.19
C ASP A 106 -8.62 5.52 11.50
N ARG A 107 -9.80 4.96 11.16
CA ARG A 107 -9.87 3.70 10.38
C ARG A 107 -9.26 3.85 8.99
N MET A 108 -9.60 4.91 8.27
CA MET A 108 -9.05 5.16 6.93
C MET A 108 -7.54 5.39 6.97
N MET A 109 -7.07 6.19 7.91
CA MET A 109 -5.63 6.42 8.13
C MET A 109 -4.90 5.11 8.49
N ALA A 110 -5.52 4.26 9.32
CA ALA A 110 -4.96 2.96 9.67
C ALA A 110 -4.92 2.00 8.46
N GLU A 111 -5.93 2.02 7.60
CA GLU A 111 -5.94 1.24 6.35
C GLU A 111 -4.87 1.73 5.37
N GLU A 112 -4.76 3.04 5.16
CA GLU A 112 -3.73 3.63 4.29
C GLU A 112 -2.31 3.34 4.80
N ARG A 113 -2.08 3.41 6.11
CA ARG A 113 -0.79 3.02 6.72
C ARG A 113 -0.48 1.55 6.48
N ARG A 114 -1.45 0.65 6.67
CA ARG A 114 -1.27 -0.79 6.41
C ARG A 114 -0.98 -1.08 4.94
N GLU A 115 -1.65 -0.38 4.02
CA GLU A 115 -1.39 -0.52 2.58
C GLU A 115 0.02 0.00 2.25
N ALA A 116 0.43 1.16 2.78
CA ALA A 116 1.76 1.72 2.60
C ALA A 116 2.87 0.84 3.19
N GLU A 117 2.71 0.34 4.42
CA GLU A 117 3.66 -0.59 5.05
C GLU A 117 3.84 -1.88 4.24
N ALA A 118 2.74 -2.39 3.70
CA ALA A 118 2.78 -3.60 2.90
C ALA A 118 3.46 -3.38 1.54
N PHE A 119 3.26 -2.22 0.93
CA PHE A 119 3.94 -1.81 -0.29
C PHE A 119 5.45 -1.62 -0.06
N GLN A 120 5.83 -0.96 1.02
CA GLN A 120 7.22 -0.77 1.42
C GLN A 120 7.96 -2.10 1.63
N LYS A 121 7.32 -3.09 2.27
CA LYS A 121 7.90 -4.43 2.48
C LYS A 121 8.27 -5.16 1.19
N VAL A 122 7.64 -4.84 0.08
CA VAL A 122 7.96 -5.43 -1.24
C VAL A 122 8.98 -4.56 -1.99
N ILE A 123 8.83 -3.25 -1.94
CA ILE A 123 9.68 -2.32 -2.71
C ILE A 123 11.09 -2.24 -2.18
N TYR A 124 11.30 -2.14 -0.86
CA TYR A 124 12.65 -1.97 -0.31
C TYR A 124 13.62 -3.11 -0.70
N PRO A 125 13.26 -4.41 -0.59
CA PRO A 125 14.12 -5.47 -1.05
C PRO A 125 14.40 -5.42 -2.56
N LEU A 126 13.40 -5.04 -3.37
CA LEU A 126 13.56 -4.93 -4.83
C LEU A 126 14.53 -3.81 -5.21
N VAL A 127 14.34 -2.63 -4.65
CA VAL A 127 15.25 -1.49 -4.87
C VAL A 127 16.66 -1.84 -4.40
N ALA A 128 16.79 -2.47 -3.22
CA ALA A 128 18.08 -2.92 -2.71
C ALA A 128 18.74 -3.94 -3.64
N LEU A 129 17.97 -4.86 -4.25
CA LEU A 129 18.47 -5.81 -5.25
C LEU A 129 19.03 -5.09 -6.47
N PHE A 130 18.29 -4.15 -7.04
CA PHE A 130 18.71 -3.42 -8.23
C PHE A 130 19.93 -2.53 -7.97
N VAL A 131 19.90 -1.75 -6.90
CA VAL A 131 21.02 -0.87 -6.54
C VAL A 131 22.28 -1.68 -6.20
N SER A 132 22.15 -2.75 -5.40
CA SER A 132 23.29 -3.61 -5.07
C SER A 132 23.86 -4.31 -6.29
N SER A 133 23.04 -4.70 -7.26
CA SER A 133 23.48 -5.29 -8.52
C SER A 133 24.33 -4.32 -9.33
N ILE A 134 23.92 -3.04 -9.43
CA ILE A 134 24.70 -1.99 -10.09
C ILE A 134 26.02 -1.79 -9.36
N LEU A 135 25.99 -1.63 -8.04
CA LEU A 135 27.22 -1.36 -7.26
C LEU A 135 28.22 -2.52 -7.34
N VAL A 136 27.74 -3.76 -7.22
CA VAL A 136 28.60 -4.94 -7.26
C VAL A 136 29.24 -5.13 -8.65
N THR A 137 28.48 -4.89 -9.72
CA THR A 137 29.01 -4.97 -11.09
C THR A 137 29.84 -3.76 -11.49
N ALA A 138 29.72 -2.61 -10.81
CA ALA A 138 30.56 -1.46 -11.04
C ALA A 138 31.91 -1.54 -10.28
N PHE A 139 31.90 -2.01 -9.05
CA PHE A 139 33.09 -1.97 -8.17
C PHE A 139 33.84 -3.30 -8.07
N HIS A 140 33.26 -4.43 -8.52
CA HIS A 140 33.87 -5.77 -8.50
C HIS A 140 34.51 -6.17 -7.15
N PRO A 141 33.76 -6.25 -6.02
CA PRO A 141 34.34 -6.50 -4.70
C PRO A 141 34.96 -7.90 -4.61
N LYS A 142 36.12 -8.02 -3.94
CA LYS A 142 36.88 -9.27 -3.72
C LYS A 142 36.63 -9.90 -2.36
N ILE A 143 35.60 -9.50 -1.63
CA ILE A 143 35.37 -9.89 -0.23
C ILE A 143 35.35 -11.42 -0.06
N PHE A 144 34.75 -12.15 -0.99
CA PHE A 144 34.72 -13.61 -0.95
C PHE A 144 36.09 -14.25 -1.18
N ALA A 145 36.84 -13.74 -2.15
CA ALA A 145 38.17 -14.27 -2.51
C ALA A 145 39.20 -14.07 -1.39
N GLU A 146 39.20 -12.90 -0.76
CA GLU A 146 40.14 -12.54 0.32
C GLU A 146 39.71 -13.08 1.70
N SER A 147 38.48 -13.62 1.81
CA SER A 147 37.96 -14.16 3.07
C SER A 147 38.64 -15.47 3.46
N THR A 148 38.79 -15.69 4.76
CA THR A 148 39.18 -16.97 5.35
C THR A 148 38.11 -18.05 5.07
N VAL A 149 38.44 -19.32 5.28
CA VAL A 149 37.51 -20.44 5.09
C VAL A 149 36.22 -20.22 5.91
N ILE A 150 36.32 -19.74 7.13
CA ILE A 150 35.18 -19.41 7.99
C ILE A 150 34.36 -18.26 7.38
N GLY A 151 35.04 -17.20 6.89
CA GLY A 151 34.38 -16.06 6.23
C GLY A 151 33.60 -16.48 4.98
N ARG A 152 34.14 -17.39 4.16
CA ARG A 152 33.44 -17.95 2.99
C ARG A 152 32.20 -18.74 3.39
N LEU A 153 32.27 -19.54 4.44
CA LEU A 153 31.10 -20.24 4.99
C LEU A 153 30.01 -19.28 5.43
N VAL A 154 30.38 -18.21 6.13
CA VAL A 154 29.43 -17.15 6.55
C VAL A 154 28.78 -16.48 5.36
N ILE A 155 29.55 -16.11 4.33
CA ILE A 155 29.01 -15.46 3.12
C ILE A 155 28.04 -16.42 2.39
N VAL A 156 28.36 -17.70 2.25
CA VAL A 156 27.49 -18.68 1.61
C VAL A 156 26.20 -18.89 2.41
N THR A 157 26.29 -18.99 3.75
CA THR A 157 25.08 -19.12 4.58
C THR A 157 24.18 -17.88 4.50
N LEU A 158 24.74 -16.67 4.55
CA LEU A 158 24.01 -15.42 4.37
C LEU A 158 23.38 -15.33 2.97
N PHE A 159 24.07 -15.78 1.94
CA PHE A 159 23.55 -15.85 0.58
C PHE A 159 22.31 -16.76 0.49
N ILE A 160 22.38 -17.97 1.06
CA ILE A 160 21.25 -18.92 1.06
C ILE A 160 20.05 -18.30 1.80
N ILE A 161 20.27 -17.73 2.98
CA ILE A 161 19.21 -17.06 3.73
C ILE A 161 18.66 -15.87 2.94
N GLY A 162 19.54 -15.09 2.29
CA GLY A 162 19.16 -13.94 1.46
C GLY A 162 18.29 -14.34 0.28
N ILE A 163 18.63 -15.43 -0.42
CA ILE A 163 17.81 -15.96 -1.53
C ILE A 163 16.45 -16.42 -1.02
N ILE A 164 16.39 -17.17 0.07
CA ILE A 164 15.11 -17.64 0.64
C ILE A 164 14.23 -16.46 1.01
N ASN A 165 14.81 -15.43 1.65
CA ASN A 165 14.08 -14.22 2.00
C ASN A 165 13.60 -13.48 0.75
N LEU A 166 14.45 -13.31 -0.25
CA LEU A 166 14.11 -12.64 -1.50
C LEU A 166 12.96 -13.36 -2.22
N ILE A 167 13.02 -14.68 -2.34
CA ILE A 167 11.95 -15.50 -2.95
C ILE A 167 10.63 -15.31 -2.20
N ARG A 168 10.64 -15.32 -0.87
CA ARG A 168 9.42 -15.05 -0.07
C ARG A 168 8.86 -13.66 -0.38
N ARG A 169 9.69 -12.64 -0.38
CA ARG A 169 9.24 -11.24 -0.64
C ARG A 169 8.69 -11.06 -2.04
N ILE A 170 9.34 -11.66 -3.03
CA ILE A 170 8.85 -11.64 -4.42
C ILE A 170 7.51 -12.38 -4.51
N ARG A 171 7.40 -13.56 -3.90
CA ARG A 171 6.16 -14.33 -3.89
C ARG A 171 5.01 -13.56 -3.23
N ASP A 172 5.23 -12.99 -2.04
CA ASP A 172 4.24 -12.16 -1.33
C ASP A 172 3.80 -10.96 -2.20
N GLY A 173 4.76 -10.34 -2.92
CA GLY A 173 4.49 -9.27 -3.86
C GLY A 173 3.63 -9.73 -5.04
N PHE A 174 3.95 -10.87 -5.64
CA PHE A 174 3.17 -11.44 -6.74
C PHE A 174 1.74 -11.80 -6.29
N GLU A 175 1.57 -12.49 -5.17
CA GLU A 175 0.25 -12.86 -4.66
C GLU A 175 -0.62 -11.64 -4.36
N ARG A 176 -0.02 -10.52 -3.95
CA ARG A 176 -0.73 -9.30 -3.58
C ARG A 176 -1.08 -8.40 -4.76
N TYR A 177 -0.18 -8.24 -5.73
CA TYR A 177 -0.28 -7.23 -6.79
C TYR A 177 -0.57 -7.80 -8.18
N THR A 178 -0.53 -9.12 -8.38
CA THR A 178 -0.81 -9.73 -9.67
C THR A 178 -2.04 -10.62 -9.64
N GLU A 179 -2.75 -10.68 -10.75
CA GLU A 179 -3.90 -11.59 -10.92
C GLU A 179 -3.46 -13.05 -10.86
N THR A 180 -4.24 -13.87 -10.18
CA THR A 180 -4.11 -15.31 -10.18
C THR A 180 -4.99 -15.84 -11.30
N ASP A 181 -4.42 -16.55 -12.25
CA ASP A 181 -5.13 -17.13 -13.42
C ASP A 181 -6.06 -18.30 -13.02
N ASP A 182 -6.13 -18.61 -11.72
CA ASP A 182 -6.91 -19.73 -11.21
C ASP A 182 -8.26 -19.27 -10.67
N ASN A 183 -9.29 -19.83 -11.26
CA ASN A 183 -10.66 -20.03 -10.80
C ASN A 183 -11.76 -19.29 -11.58
N ILE A 184 -12.10 -19.93 -12.69
CA ILE A 184 -13.40 -19.72 -13.37
C ILE A 184 -14.60 -20.18 -12.50
N HIS A 185 -14.37 -20.97 -11.43
CA HIS A 185 -15.45 -21.53 -10.61
C HIS A 185 -15.83 -20.74 -9.34
N ASP A 186 -14.94 -19.91 -8.82
CA ASP A 186 -15.23 -19.09 -7.61
C ASP A 186 -15.85 -17.72 -7.92
N SER A 187 -16.05 -17.39 -9.20
CA SER A 187 -16.45 -16.03 -9.61
C SER A 187 -17.95 -15.72 -9.36
N ILE A 188 -18.76 -16.67 -8.95
CA ILE A 188 -20.23 -16.47 -8.83
C ILE A 188 -20.65 -16.02 -7.41
N LEU A 189 -19.84 -16.24 -6.38
CA LEU A 189 -20.21 -15.95 -4.99
C LEU A 189 -19.54 -14.73 -4.35
N ASP A 190 -18.49 -14.16 -4.95
CA ASP A 190 -17.66 -13.13 -4.30
C ASP A 190 -17.32 -11.92 -5.20
N GLU A 191 -18.30 -11.48 -5.99
CA GLU A 191 -18.16 -10.35 -6.91
C GLU A 191 -17.97 -8.97 -6.22
N SER A 192 -18.13 -8.89 -4.89
CA SER A 192 -18.24 -7.60 -4.19
C SER A 192 -16.94 -7.03 -3.64
N GLU A 193 -15.79 -7.75 -3.65
CA GLU A 193 -14.54 -7.23 -3.05
C GLU A 193 -13.24 -7.49 -3.84
N ARG A 194 -13.29 -7.97 -5.08
CA ARG A 194 -12.06 -8.09 -5.87
C ARG A 194 -11.56 -6.71 -6.27
N LYS A 195 -10.61 -6.18 -5.52
CA LYS A 195 -9.71 -5.13 -6.03
C LYS A 195 -9.09 -5.67 -7.32
N GLN A 196 -9.50 -5.14 -8.47
CA GLN A 196 -8.87 -5.45 -9.75
C GLN A 196 -7.36 -5.25 -9.61
N LYS A 197 -6.61 -6.35 -9.71
CA LYS A 197 -5.15 -6.30 -9.65
C LYS A 197 -4.66 -5.83 -11.02
N PRO A 198 -3.87 -4.75 -11.09
CA PRO A 198 -3.61 -4.05 -12.36
C PRO A 198 -2.65 -4.78 -13.31
N TYR A 199 -1.95 -5.83 -12.85
CA TYR A 199 -0.85 -6.44 -13.60
C TYR A 199 -0.96 -7.97 -13.67
N SER A 200 -0.66 -8.53 -14.86
CA SER A 200 -0.51 -9.98 -15.03
C SER A 200 0.82 -10.45 -14.39
N ARG A 201 0.84 -11.68 -13.87
CA ARG A 201 2.05 -12.29 -13.29
C ARG A 201 3.22 -12.35 -14.26
N LEU A 202 2.95 -12.66 -15.51
CA LEU A 202 3.96 -12.75 -16.55
C LEU A 202 4.61 -11.38 -16.80
N LEU A 203 3.81 -10.32 -16.91
CA LEU A 203 4.30 -8.96 -17.13
C LEU A 203 5.17 -8.50 -15.96
N ALA A 204 4.76 -8.77 -14.70
CA ALA A 204 5.54 -8.44 -13.52
C ALA A 204 6.87 -9.22 -13.47
N ALA A 205 6.87 -10.50 -13.84
CA ALA A 205 8.09 -11.32 -13.91
C ALA A 205 9.07 -10.81 -14.99
N VAL A 206 8.55 -10.47 -16.18
CA VAL A 206 9.37 -9.88 -17.27
C VAL A 206 9.96 -8.54 -16.85
N PHE A 207 9.17 -7.69 -16.17
CA PHE A 207 9.66 -6.40 -15.69
C PHE A 207 10.76 -6.55 -14.63
N LEU A 208 10.61 -7.52 -13.72
CA LEU A 208 11.60 -7.80 -12.67
C LEU A 208 12.89 -8.36 -13.25
N THR A 209 12.80 -9.36 -14.13
CA THR A 209 13.98 -9.97 -14.76
C THR A 209 14.67 -9.01 -15.73
N GLY A 210 13.91 -8.28 -16.55
CA GLY A 210 14.43 -7.26 -17.46
C GLY A 210 15.10 -6.12 -16.72
N GLY A 211 14.49 -5.62 -15.64
CA GLY A 211 15.07 -4.60 -14.77
C GLY A 211 16.38 -5.06 -14.12
N PHE A 212 16.44 -6.31 -13.65
CA PHE A 212 17.67 -6.87 -13.08
C PHE A 212 18.80 -6.97 -14.11
N LEU A 213 18.51 -7.47 -15.31
CA LEU A 213 19.51 -7.55 -16.41
C LEU A 213 19.98 -6.16 -16.84
N LEU A 214 19.07 -5.19 -16.90
CA LEU A 214 19.41 -3.80 -17.21
C LEU A 214 20.34 -3.20 -16.14
N CYS A 215 20.08 -3.46 -14.85
CA CYS A 215 20.92 -3.01 -13.75
C CYS A 215 22.32 -3.63 -13.81
N LEU A 216 22.45 -4.92 -14.16
CA LEU A 216 23.74 -5.56 -14.38
C LEU A 216 24.50 -4.91 -15.54
N GLY A 217 23.84 -4.64 -16.67
CA GLY A 217 24.42 -3.97 -17.83
C GLY A 217 24.89 -2.56 -17.51
N LEU A 218 24.07 -1.76 -16.81
CA LEU A 218 24.43 -0.42 -16.37
C LEU A 218 25.65 -0.44 -15.42
N GLY A 219 25.67 -1.36 -14.44
CA GLY A 219 26.80 -1.48 -13.53
C GLY A 219 28.09 -1.86 -14.27
N MET A 220 28.01 -2.72 -15.30
CA MET A 220 29.15 -3.07 -16.14
C MET A 220 29.67 -1.88 -16.97
N LEU A 221 28.77 -1.07 -17.54
CA LEU A 221 29.14 0.17 -18.25
C LEU A 221 29.80 1.18 -17.32
N ILE A 222 29.26 1.36 -16.12
CA ILE A 222 29.84 2.24 -15.10
C ILE A 222 31.20 1.71 -14.66
N GLY A 223 31.34 0.41 -14.41
CA GLY A 223 32.59 -0.22 -14.00
C GLY A 223 33.72 -0.06 -15.03
N TRP A 224 33.37 -0.08 -16.33
CA TRP A 224 34.31 0.17 -17.40
C TRP A 224 34.90 1.61 -17.38
N GLN A 225 34.09 2.59 -16.94
CA GLN A 225 34.53 3.99 -16.79
C GLN A 225 35.29 4.25 -15.47
N ILE A 226 35.01 3.43 -14.41
CA ILE A 226 35.51 3.68 -13.04
C ILE A 226 36.57 2.64 -12.64
N ASN A 227 37.64 2.49 -13.41
CA ASN A 227 38.74 1.59 -13.04
C ASN A 227 39.57 2.07 -11.85
N PHE A 228 39.45 3.35 -11.45
CA PHE A 228 40.28 3.94 -10.39
C PHE A 228 40.07 3.30 -9.01
N ALA A 229 38.89 2.70 -8.74
CA ALA A 229 38.63 2.07 -7.44
C ALA A 229 39.53 0.85 -7.20
N ALA A 230 39.80 0.07 -8.25
CA ALA A 230 40.73 -1.06 -8.20
C ALA A 230 42.19 -0.63 -8.10
N GLU A 231 42.54 0.54 -8.63
CA GLU A 231 43.88 1.12 -8.49
C GLU A 231 44.10 1.67 -7.08
N LEU A 232 43.11 2.35 -6.49
CA LEU A 232 43.20 2.90 -5.13
C LEU A 232 43.21 1.82 -4.03
N MET A 233 42.43 0.75 -4.22
CA MET A 233 42.23 -0.31 -3.21
C MET A 233 42.31 -1.71 -3.87
N PRO A 234 43.51 -2.15 -4.33
CA PRO A 234 43.68 -3.40 -5.07
C PRO A 234 43.34 -4.64 -4.26
N ASN A 235 43.35 -4.56 -2.93
CA ASN A 235 42.96 -5.67 -2.02
C ASN A 235 41.45 -5.80 -1.87
N MET A 236 40.67 -4.76 -2.17
CA MET A 236 39.20 -4.78 -1.99
C MET A 236 38.45 -4.97 -3.31
N PHE A 237 38.96 -4.44 -4.41
CA PHE A 237 38.31 -4.40 -5.73
C PHE A 237 39.14 -5.08 -6.80
N ALA A 238 38.46 -5.74 -7.75
CA ALA A 238 39.08 -6.41 -8.89
C ALA A 238 38.95 -5.57 -10.16
N ASN A 239 39.91 -5.73 -11.08
CA ASN A 239 39.82 -5.13 -12.41
C ASN A 239 38.85 -5.84 -13.34
N THR A 240 38.48 -7.07 -13.01
CA THR A 240 37.55 -7.90 -13.83
C THR A 240 36.44 -8.46 -13.00
N LEU A 241 35.26 -8.56 -13.63
CA LEU A 241 34.10 -9.19 -12.99
C LEU A 241 34.36 -10.67 -12.72
N ARG A 242 34.24 -11.09 -11.46
CA ARG A 242 34.36 -12.47 -11.04
C ARG A 242 32.98 -13.10 -10.83
N PRO A 243 32.76 -14.40 -11.03
CA PRO A 243 31.47 -15.03 -10.86
C PRO A 243 30.91 -14.93 -9.43
N GLU A 244 31.77 -14.61 -8.48
CA GLU A 244 31.44 -14.40 -7.05
C GLU A 244 30.51 -13.20 -6.81
N PHE A 245 30.32 -12.30 -7.79
CA PHE A 245 29.45 -11.14 -7.69
C PHE A 245 28.01 -11.50 -7.34
N ILE A 246 27.56 -12.71 -7.70
CA ILE A 246 26.20 -13.22 -7.46
C ILE A 246 25.88 -13.31 -5.96
N PHE A 247 26.89 -13.49 -5.10
CA PHE A 247 26.65 -13.64 -3.65
C PHE A 247 26.18 -12.34 -2.97
N TYR A 248 26.60 -11.18 -3.46
CA TYR A 248 26.41 -9.92 -2.73
C TYR A 248 24.99 -9.35 -2.81
N PRO A 249 24.30 -9.27 -3.97
CA PRO A 249 22.97 -8.66 -4.04
C PRO A 249 21.94 -9.29 -3.08
N PRO A 250 21.79 -10.64 -2.96
CA PRO A 250 20.86 -11.23 -2.00
C PRO A 250 21.23 -10.97 -0.53
N ILE A 251 22.52 -10.85 -0.21
CA ILE A 251 22.98 -10.52 1.14
C ILE A 251 22.61 -9.06 1.49
N VAL A 252 22.82 -8.13 0.55
CA VAL A 252 22.44 -6.72 0.75
C VAL A 252 20.92 -6.58 0.92
N THR A 253 20.14 -7.29 0.12
CA THR A 253 18.66 -7.27 0.27
C THR A 253 18.21 -7.82 1.62
N LEU A 254 18.84 -8.89 2.11
CA LEU A 254 18.57 -9.45 3.44
C LEU A 254 18.86 -8.40 4.53
N PHE A 255 20.01 -7.72 4.42
CA PHE A 255 20.40 -6.71 5.41
C PHE A 255 19.44 -5.51 5.42
N VAL A 256 19.06 -5.00 4.24
CA VAL A 256 18.09 -3.91 4.11
C VAL A 256 16.72 -4.30 4.68
N ASP A 257 16.25 -5.52 4.40
CA ASP A 257 14.99 -6.03 4.93
C ASP A 257 15.01 -6.17 6.47
N LEU A 258 16.14 -6.63 7.02
CA LEU A 258 16.35 -6.71 8.46
C LEU A 258 16.34 -5.32 9.11
N MET A 259 17.06 -4.35 8.53
CA MET A 259 17.11 -2.97 9.03
C MET A 259 15.73 -2.31 8.98
N HIS A 260 15.00 -2.49 7.88
CA HIS A 260 13.63 -1.99 7.78
C HIS A 260 12.70 -2.61 8.82
N THR A 261 12.83 -3.92 9.06
CA THR A 261 12.03 -4.63 10.08
C THR A 261 12.35 -4.15 11.49
N LEU A 262 13.61 -3.87 11.78
CA LEU A 262 14.02 -3.29 13.06
C LEU A 262 13.51 -1.86 13.22
N ALA A 263 13.70 -0.99 12.22
CA ALA A 263 13.21 0.39 12.24
C ALA A 263 11.71 0.45 12.49
N SER A 264 10.92 -0.37 11.78
CA SER A 264 9.46 -0.43 11.96
C SER A 264 9.00 -0.93 13.34
N ARG A 265 9.88 -1.57 14.13
CA ARG A 265 9.59 -1.94 15.52
C ARG A 265 9.87 -0.82 16.52
N PHE A 266 10.82 0.07 16.20
CA PHE A 266 11.13 1.22 17.06
C PHE A 266 10.14 2.37 16.89
N ASP A 267 9.45 2.45 15.72
CA ASP A 267 8.44 3.47 15.43
C ASP A 267 7.03 3.11 15.97
N ARG A 268 6.88 1.94 16.58
CA ARG A 268 5.64 1.51 17.24
C ARG A 268 5.71 1.72 18.74
#